data_a317506c8dd893a80ef6d51ffa417bc6
#
_entry.id   a317506c8dd893a80ef6d51ffa417bc6
#
_cell.length_a   1.000
_cell.length_b   1.000
_cell.length_c   1.000
_cell.angle_alpha   90.00
_cell.angle_beta   90.00
_cell.angle_gamma   90.00
#
_symmetry.space_group_name_H-M   'P 1'
#
loop_
_entity.id
_entity.type
_entity.pdbx_description
1 polymer ?
#
loop_
_entity_poly.entity_id
_entity_poly.type
_entity_poly.pdbx_seq_one_letter_code
_entity_poly.pdbx_strand_id
1 'polypeptide(L)'
;MREMYFCELKDNLSLKTGQVTIKLATPDDAERIFDLLLMIEEFDTLNRNSADHVRQKLEDQSGRIYFIENEKKEVICTAQTAAENSKSAMVVSVATRKDYRRQGLMTQVLSKLCQDLLNEQKTLCLFYDNPEAGAVYHKLGFKTIGKWKMIVRQP
;
A
#
# COMPACT_ATOMS: atom_id res chain seq x y z
N MET A 1 -12.36 7.31 19.37
CA MET A 1 -12.42 8.07 18.12
C MET A 1 -11.03 8.12 17.50
N ARG A 2 -10.92 7.78 16.25
CA ARG A 2 -9.64 7.73 15.54
C ARG A 2 -9.60 8.83 14.49
N GLU A 3 -8.57 9.66 14.53
CA GLU A 3 -8.39 10.72 13.55
C GLU A 3 -7.41 10.26 12.47
N MET A 4 -7.81 10.43 11.22
CA MET A 4 -6.99 10.06 10.08
C MET A 4 -6.80 11.27 9.17
N TYR A 5 -5.65 11.32 8.52
CA TYR A 5 -5.36 12.34 7.52
C TYR A 5 -5.62 11.78 6.14
N PHE A 6 -6.35 12.55 5.34
CA PHE A 6 -6.65 12.20 3.96
C PHE A 6 -5.69 12.96 3.05
N CYS A 7 -4.98 12.22 2.22
CA CYS A 7 -3.95 12.80 1.35
C CYS A 7 -4.18 12.41 -0.10
N GLU A 8 -3.67 13.26 -1.02
CA GLU A 8 -3.70 12.96 -2.45
C GLU A 8 -2.35 13.21 -3.10
N LEU A 9 -2.10 12.51 -4.20
CA LEU A 9 -0.93 12.69 -5.04
C LEU A 9 -1.39 12.84 -6.48
N LYS A 10 -0.95 13.92 -7.14
CA LYS A 10 -1.33 14.25 -8.52
C LYS A 10 -0.17 14.35 -9.49
N ASP A 11 1.06 14.35 -9.00
CA ASP A 11 2.23 14.44 -9.86
C ASP A 11 3.35 13.52 -9.38
N ASN A 12 4.35 13.33 -10.23
CA ASN A 12 5.45 12.41 -9.96
C ASN A 12 6.76 13.09 -9.58
N LEU A 13 6.74 14.38 -9.26
CA LEU A 13 7.95 15.17 -9.10
C LEU A 13 8.84 14.71 -7.95
N SER A 14 8.25 14.16 -6.89
CA SER A 14 8.99 13.72 -5.71
C SER A 14 9.14 12.20 -5.61
N LEU A 15 8.68 11.46 -6.61
CA LEU A 15 8.83 10.01 -6.61
C LEU A 15 10.28 9.61 -6.82
N LYS A 16 10.69 8.54 -6.15
CA LYS A 16 12.06 8.07 -6.21
C LYS A 16 12.11 6.62 -6.68
N THR A 17 12.80 6.39 -7.79
CA THR A 17 13.05 5.05 -8.27
C THR A 17 14.32 4.52 -7.65
N GLY A 18 14.36 3.22 -7.36
CA GLY A 18 15.54 2.55 -6.82
C GLY A 18 15.93 1.38 -7.69
N GLN A 19 16.93 0.63 -7.23
CA GLN A 19 17.44 -0.52 -7.96
C GLN A 19 16.78 -1.84 -7.56
N VAL A 20 15.91 -1.81 -6.57
CA VAL A 20 15.22 -3.02 -6.11
C VAL A 20 14.17 -3.44 -7.12
N THR A 21 14.09 -4.74 -7.39
CA THR A 21 13.08 -5.28 -8.28
C THR A 21 11.72 -5.27 -7.58
N ILE A 22 10.75 -4.61 -8.19
CA ILE A 22 9.39 -4.52 -7.68
C ILE A 22 8.48 -5.29 -8.62
N LYS A 23 7.73 -6.24 -8.07
CA LYS A 23 6.87 -7.11 -8.84
C LYS A 23 5.41 -6.70 -8.71
N LEU A 24 4.67 -6.86 -9.80
CA LEU A 24 3.22 -6.73 -9.79
C LEU A 24 2.65 -8.13 -9.53
N ALA A 25 1.84 -8.25 -8.49
CA ALA A 25 1.34 -9.56 -8.07
C ALA A 25 0.34 -10.17 -9.05
N THR A 26 0.39 -11.49 -9.15
CA THR A 26 -0.62 -12.30 -9.82
C THR A 26 -1.39 -13.08 -8.74
N PRO A 27 -2.54 -13.70 -9.08
CA PRO A 27 -3.28 -14.48 -8.09
C PRO A 27 -2.46 -15.57 -7.39
N ASP A 28 -1.44 -16.11 -8.06
CA ASP A 28 -0.56 -17.11 -7.48
C ASP A 28 0.28 -16.58 -6.30
N ASP A 29 0.45 -15.27 -6.21
CA ASP A 29 1.22 -14.63 -5.14
C ASP A 29 0.41 -14.37 -3.88
N ALA A 30 -0.90 -14.61 -3.91
CA ALA A 30 -1.81 -14.19 -2.84
C ALA A 30 -1.44 -14.73 -1.47
N GLU A 31 -1.05 -16.00 -1.37
CA GLU A 31 -0.71 -16.61 -0.08
C GLU A 31 0.53 -15.97 0.54
N ARG A 32 1.54 -15.72 -0.28
CA ARG A 32 2.79 -15.10 0.20
C ARG A 32 2.57 -13.67 0.67
N ILE A 33 1.70 -12.95 -0.02
CA ILE A 33 1.35 -11.58 0.36
C ILE A 33 0.57 -11.59 1.66
N PHE A 34 -0.40 -12.49 1.78
CA PHE A 34 -1.19 -12.61 2.99
C PHE A 34 -0.33 -12.98 4.21
N ASP A 35 0.68 -13.85 4.01
CA ASP A 35 1.62 -14.21 5.07
C ASP A 35 2.33 -12.98 5.64
N LEU A 36 2.74 -12.06 4.78
CA LEU A 36 3.33 -10.80 5.25
C LEU A 36 2.33 -9.99 6.07
N LEU A 37 1.10 -9.85 5.58
CA LEU A 37 0.08 -9.07 6.28
C LEU A 37 -0.22 -9.62 7.67
N LEU A 38 -0.20 -10.95 7.82
CA LEU A 38 -0.40 -11.59 9.12
C LEU A 38 0.73 -11.29 10.11
N MET A 39 1.92 -11.00 9.62
CA MET A 39 3.06 -10.66 10.47
C MET A 39 2.99 -9.23 11.00
N ILE A 40 2.15 -8.40 10.41
CA ILE A 40 2.06 -6.99 10.78
C ILE A 40 0.93 -6.84 11.80
N GLU A 41 1.29 -6.49 13.01
CA GLU A 41 0.35 -6.38 14.13
C GLU A 41 -0.83 -5.45 13.83
N GLU A 42 -0.59 -4.40 13.03
CA GLU A 42 -1.62 -3.46 12.63
C GLU A 42 -2.77 -4.10 11.86
N PHE A 43 -2.52 -5.26 11.28
CA PHE A 43 -3.47 -5.97 10.44
C PHE A 43 -4.10 -7.18 11.12
N ASP A 44 -3.94 -7.34 12.43
CA ASP A 44 -4.52 -8.46 13.17
C ASP A 44 -6.03 -8.55 12.98
N THR A 45 -6.71 -7.42 12.83
CA THR A 45 -8.14 -7.39 12.59
C THR A 45 -8.52 -7.95 11.21
N LEU A 46 -7.52 -8.21 10.36
CA LEU A 46 -7.72 -8.80 9.04
C LEU A 46 -7.83 -10.32 9.07
N ASN A 47 -7.93 -10.94 10.23
CA ASN A 47 -8.19 -12.38 10.33
C ASN A 47 -9.45 -12.82 9.58
N ARG A 48 -10.31 -11.86 9.23
CA ARG A 48 -11.48 -12.09 8.40
C ARG A 48 -11.13 -12.22 6.92
N ASN A 49 -9.96 -11.68 6.54
CA ASN A 49 -9.49 -11.72 5.17
C ASN A 49 -8.52 -12.89 5.06
N SER A 50 -8.86 -13.84 4.25
CA SER A 50 -8.00 -14.98 3.97
C SER A 50 -7.13 -14.69 2.75
N ALA A 51 -6.20 -15.58 2.47
CA ALA A 51 -5.46 -15.52 1.21
C ALA A 51 -6.41 -15.57 0.02
N ASP A 52 -7.55 -16.22 0.17
CA ASP A 52 -8.57 -16.26 -0.88
C ASP A 52 -9.14 -14.88 -1.18
N HIS A 53 -9.29 -14.04 -0.16
CA HIS A 53 -9.75 -12.67 -0.36
C HIS A 53 -8.73 -11.86 -1.18
N VAL A 54 -7.45 -12.03 -0.89
CA VAL A 54 -6.37 -11.38 -1.65
C VAL A 54 -6.37 -11.89 -3.08
N ARG A 55 -6.52 -13.21 -3.28
CA ARG A 55 -6.57 -13.82 -4.60
C ARG A 55 -7.75 -13.30 -5.41
N GLN A 56 -8.92 -13.18 -4.78
CA GLN A 56 -10.12 -12.68 -5.44
C GLN A 56 -9.91 -11.25 -5.93
N LYS A 57 -9.29 -10.40 -5.12
CA LYS A 57 -8.97 -9.03 -5.52
C LYS A 57 -8.10 -8.99 -6.77
N LEU A 58 -7.12 -9.89 -6.85
CA LEU A 58 -6.22 -9.97 -8.00
C LEU A 58 -6.90 -10.56 -9.23
N GLU A 59 -7.78 -11.54 -9.04
CA GLU A 59 -8.51 -12.16 -10.15
C GLU A 59 -9.53 -11.22 -10.79
N ASP A 60 -10.28 -10.47 -9.98
CA ASP A 60 -11.29 -9.55 -10.49
C ASP A 60 -10.73 -8.15 -10.83
N GLN A 61 -9.44 -7.96 -10.60
CA GLN A 61 -8.74 -6.71 -10.89
C GLN A 61 -9.33 -5.48 -10.20
N SER A 62 -9.93 -5.68 -9.02
CA SER A 62 -10.47 -4.56 -8.24
C SER A 62 -9.37 -3.73 -7.59
N GLY A 63 -8.14 -4.22 -7.57
CA GLY A 63 -6.97 -3.52 -7.10
C GLY A 63 -5.71 -4.20 -7.56
N ARG A 64 -4.58 -3.54 -7.37
CA ARG A 64 -3.25 -4.06 -7.70
C ARG A 64 -2.44 -4.21 -6.44
N ILE A 65 -1.49 -5.14 -6.47
CA ILE A 65 -0.56 -5.34 -5.37
C ILE A 65 0.84 -5.35 -5.94
N TYR A 66 1.67 -4.43 -5.44
CA TYR A 66 3.09 -4.38 -5.76
C TYR A 66 3.86 -4.92 -4.56
N PHE A 67 4.92 -5.67 -4.82
CA PHE A 67 5.69 -6.23 -3.73
C PHE A 67 7.17 -6.39 -4.07
N ILE A 68 7.96 -6.51 -3.02
CA ILE A 68 9.38 -6.83 -3.08
C ILE A 68 9.54 -8.16 -2.35
N GLU A 69 10.31 -9.08 -2.93
CA GLU A 69 10.63 -10.35 -2.27
C GLU A 69 12.13 -10.46 -2.03
N ASN A 70 12.50 -11.27 -1.03
CA ASN A 70 13.90 -11.54 -0.74
C ASN A 70 14.39 -12.75 -1.55
N GLU A 71 15.65 -13.18 -1.31
CA GLU A 71 16.25 -14.30 -2.03
C GLU A 71 15.51 -15.62 -1.80
N LYS A 72 14.83 -15.73 -0.66
CA LYS A 72 14.03 -16.92 -0.31
C LYS A 72 12.61 -16.84 -0.87
N LYS A 73 12.33 -15.80 -1.67
CA LYS A 73 11.01 -15.54 -2.24
C LYS A 73 9.93 -15.25 -1.21
N GLU A 74 10.32 -14.74 -0.07
CA GLU A 74 9.37 -14.24 0.92
C GLU A 74 9.04 -12.80 0.60
N VAL A 75 7.76 -12.43 0.67
CA VAL A 75 7.33 -11.06 0.46
C VAL A 75 7.74 -10.23 1.68
N ILE A 76 8.55 -9.21 1.47
CA ILE A 76 9.10 -8.40 2.56
C ILE A 76 8.52 -6.99 2.60
N CYS A 77 7.94 -6.53 1.51
CA CYS A 77 7.34 -5.20 1.42
C CYS A 77 6.23 -5.23 0.39
N THR A 78 5.12 -4.57 0.68
CA THR A 78 3.99 -4.51 -0.24
C THR A 78 3.26 -3.17 -0.14
N ALA A 79 2.64 -2.77 -1.23
CA ALA A 79 1.70 -1.66 -1.29
C ALA A 79 0.60 -2.03 -2.28
N GLN A 80 -0.63 -1.68 -1.95
CA GLN A 80 -1.79 -2.11 -2.72
C GLN A 80 -2.67 -0.93 -3.08
N THR A 81 -3.48 -1.12 -4.11
CA THR A 81 -4.54 -0.19 -4.44
C THR A 81 -5.89 -0.81 -4.14
N ALA A 82 -6.89 0.04 -3.97
CA ALA A 82 -8.29 -0.36 -3.85
C ALA A 82 -9.13 0.73 -4.51
N ALA A 83 -10.39 0.43 -4.77
CA ALA A 83 -11.34 1.37 -5.34
C ALA A 83 -10.81 2.04 -6.61
N GLU A 84 -10.09 1.30 -7.45
CA GLU A 84 -9.60 1.84 -8.72
C GLU A 84 -10.75 2.12 -9.67
N ASN A 85 -10.69 3.30 -10.27
CA ASN A 85 -11.60 3.69 -11.34
C ASN A 85 -10.81 4.47 -12.39
N SER A 86 -11.48 5.06 -13.37
CA SER A 86 -10.80 5.74 -14.46
C SER A 86 -10.06 7.01 -14.03
N LYS A 87 -10.37 7.55 -12.84
CA LYS A 87 -9.83 8.84 -12.39
C LYS A 87 -8.94 8.75 -11.16
N SER A 88 -9.12 7.72 -10.34
CA SER A 88 -8.42 7.66 -9.05
C SER A 88 -8.26 6.24 -8.55
N ALA A 89 -7.41 6.10 -7.53
CA ALA A 89 -7.23 4.86 -6.80
C ALA A 89 -6.84 5.18 -5.36
N MET A 90 -7.23 4.30 -4.45
CA MET A 90 -6.79 4.39 -3.05
C MET A 90 -5.55 3.55 -2.84
N VAL A 91 -4.57 4.08 -2.11
CA VAL A 91 -3.41 3.31 -1.66
C VAL A 91 -3.76 2.71 -0.30
N VAL A 92 -3.64 1.41 -0.18
CA VAL A 92 -4.01 0.68 1.04
C VAL A 92 -2.97 -0.39 1.37
N SER A 93 -3.03 -0.91 2.60
CA SER A 93 -2.24 -2.07 3.04
C SER A 93 -0.75 -1.95 2.71
N VAL A 94 -0.17 -0.80 3.00
CA VAL A 94 1.27 -0.59 2.84
C VAL A 94 1.97 -1.21 4.05
N ALA A 95 2.83 -2.18 3.81
CA ALA A 95 3.46 -2.94 4.89
C ALA A 95 4.89 -3.32 4.53
N THR A 96 5.78 -3.27 5.52
CA THR A 96 7.15 -3.74 5.40
C THR A 96 7.45 -4.68 6.55
N ARG A 97 8.03 -5.84 6.26
CA ARG A 97 8.43 -6.80 7.27
C ARG A 97 9.40 -6.13 8.25
N LYS A 98 9.22 -6.39 9.53
CA LYS A 98 9.91 -5.68 10.60
C LYS A 98 11.43 -5.66 10.46
N ASP A 99 12.02 -6.79 10.08
CA ASP A 99 13.46 -6.93 9.92
C ASP A 99 14.02 -6.29 8.64
N TYR A 100 13.15 -5.80 7.77
CA TYR A 100 13.53 -5.11 6.53
C TYR A 100 13.18 -3.62 6.53
N ARG A 101 12.75 -3.08 7.66
CA ARG A 101 12.41 -1.66 7.78
C ARG A 101 13.66 -0.78 7.76
N ARG A 102 13.48 0.51 7.45
CA ARG A 102 14.55 1.53 7.42
C ARG A 102 15.57 1.31 6.31
N GLN A 103 15.18 0.62 5.24
CA GLN A 103 16.03 0.41 4.06
C GLN A 103 15.48 1.12 2.83
N GLY A 104 14.43 1.94 2.99
CA GLY A 104 13.84 2.66 1.87
C GLY A 104 12.96 1.81 0.96
N LEU A 105 12.62 0.58 1.36
CA LEU A 105 11.81 -0.32 0.53
C LEU A 105 10.40 0.21 0.30
N MET A 106 9.78 0.74 1.36
CA MET A 106 8.44 1.32 1.25
C MET A 106 8.41 2.46 0.25
N THR A 107 9.43 3.33 0.30
CA THR A 107 9.55 4.43 -0.65
C THR A 107 9.63 3.94 -2.09
N GLN A 108 10.39 2.89 -2.32
CA GLN A 108 10.57 2.34 -3.67
C GLN A 108 9.31 1.66 -4.19
N VAL A 109 8.64 0.84 -3.37
CA VAL A 109 7.44 0.14 -3.80
C VAL A 109 6.30 1.13 -4.05
N LEU A 110 6.17 2.14 -3.20
CA LEU A 110 5.17 3.19 -3.38
C LEU A 110 5.45 4.03 -4.60
N SER A 111 6.72 4.37 -4.87
CA SER A 111 7.07 5.15 -6.06
C SER A 111 6.69 4.42 -7.33
N LYS A 112 6.94 3.12 -7.39
CA LYS A 112 6.56 2.30 -8.56
C LYS A 112 5.04 2.26 -8.75
N LEU A 113 4.31 1.98 -7.67
CA LEU A 113 2.85 1.96 -7.70
C LEU A 113 2.31 3.31 -8.17
N CYS A 114 2.79 4.38 -7.56
CA CYS A 114 2.32 5.73 -7.87
C CYS A 114 2.65 6.11 -9.31
N GLN A 115 3.86 5.79 -9.77
CA GLN A 115 4.28 6.12 -11.13
C GLN A 115 3.38 5.44 -12.16
N ASP A 116 3.07 4.17 -11.96
CA ASP A 116 2.23 3.42 -12.89
C ASP A 116 0.82 4.02 -12.96
N LEU A 117 0.24 4.35 -11.82
CA LEU A 117 -1.11 4.91 -11.80
C LEU A 117 -1.16 6.35 -12.30
N LEU A 118 -0.15 7.16 -11.99
CA LEU A 118 -0.07 8.52 -12.55
C LEU A 118 0.10 8.48 -14.06
N ASN A 119 0.83 7.51 -14.59
CA ASN A 119 0.96 7.32 -16.05
C ASN A 119 -0.38 6.97 -16.70
N GLU A 120 -1.31 6.42 -15.93
CA GLU A 120 -2.67 6.14 -16.39
C GLU A 120 -3.60 7.32 -16.15
N GLN A 121 -3.04 8.46 -15.74
CA GLN A 121 -3.79 9.71 -15.50
C GLN A 121 -4.75 9.60 -14.32
N LYS A 122 -4.38 8.82 -13.30
CA LYS A 122 -5.16 8.68 -12.08
C LYS A 122 -4.57 9.50 -10.95
N THR A 123 -5.42 10.04 -10.09
CA THR A 123 -5.02 10.65 -8.83
C THR A 123 -4.96 9.58 -7.77
N LEU A 124 -3.96 9.63 -6.92
CA LEU A 124 -3.81 8.68 -5.82
C LEU A 124 -4.24 9.33 -4.51
N CYS A 125 -4.96 8.56 -3.70
CA CYS A 125 -5.44 9.01 -2.41
C CYS A 125 -5.09 7.98 -1.35
N LEU A 126 -4.95 8.42 -0.11
CA LEU A 126 -4.75 7.52 1.02
C LEU A 126 -5.20 8.18 2.32
N PHE A 127 -5.45 7.33 3.31
CA PHE A 127 -5.65 7.74 4.70
C PHE A 127 -4.51 7.21 5.55
N TYR A 128 -4.05 8.00 6.51
CA TYR A 128 -3.08 7.51 7.48
C TYR A 128 -3.31 8.15 8.85
N ASP A 129 -2.84 7.49 9.90
CA ASP A 129 -2.81 8.03 11.26
C ASP A 129 -1.42 7.88 11.90
N ASN A 130 -0.58 7.03 11.35
CA ASN A 130 0.78 6.80 11.86
C ASN A 130 1.72 7.90 11.34
N PRO A 131 2.31 8.73 12.22
CA PRO A 131 3.21 9.82 11.77
C PRO A 131 4.41 9.36 10.97
N GLU A 132 4.95 8.17 11.26
CA GLU A 132 6.09 7.63 10.51
C GLU A 132 5.71 7.34 9.06
N ALA A 133 4.55 6.74 8.86
CA ALA A 133 4.03 6.50 7.52
C ALA A 133 3.73 7.82 6.82
N GLY A 134 3.11 8.76 7.54
CA GLY A 134 2.83 10.09 7.01
C GLY A 134 4.05 10.80 6.48
N ALA A 135 5.18 10.70 7.19
CA ALA A 135 6.42 11.31 6.77
C ALA A 135 6.87 10.77 5.41
N VAL A 136 6.73 9.46 5.18
CA VAL A 136 7.08 8.84 3.90
C VAL A 136 6.14 9.34 2.80
N TYR A 137 4.84 9.38 3.07
CA TYR A 137 3.86 9.83 2.08
C TYR A 137 4.10 11.29 1.66
N HIS A 138 4.33 12.19 2.63
CA HIS A 138 4.60 13.60 2.31
C HIS A 138 5.89 13.77 1.54
N LYS A 139 6.90 12.97 1.85
CA LYS A 139 8.17 13.00 1.14
C LYS A 139 8.01 12.60 -0.33
N LEU A 140 7.06 11.71 -0.62
CA LEU A 140 6.75 11.29 -1.99
C LEU A 140 5.89 12.30 -2.74
N GLY A 141 5.38 13.31 -2.06
CA GLY A 141 4.58 14.36 -2.68
C GLY A 141 3.10 14.32 -2.35
N PHE A 142 2.65 13.39 -1.52
CA PHE A 142 1.27 13.38 -1.05
C PHE A 142 1.00 14.62 -0.21
N LYS A 143 -0.14 15.25 -0.43
CA LYS A 143 -0.55 16.45 0.29
C LYS A 143 -1.81 16.17 1.08
N THR A 144 -1.82 16.61 2.34
CA THR A 144 -3.00 16.49 3.19
C THR A 144 -4.09 17.42 2.66
N ILE A 145 -5.26 16.87 2.36
CA ILE A 145 -6.39 17.65 1.88
C ILE A 145 -7.57 17.62 2.84
N GLY A 146 -7.47 16.86 3.91
CA GLY A 146 -8.53 16.81 4.92
C GLY A 146 -8.16 15.95 6.10
N LYS A 147 -9.00 16.04 7.11
CA LYS A 147 -8.94 15.18 8.29
C LYS A 147 -10.24 14.42 8.40
N TRP A 148 -10.13 13.17 8.78
CA TRP A 148 -11.28 12.28 8.89
C TRP A 148 -11.30 11.67 10.28
N LYS A 149 -12.41 11.79 10.98
CA LYS A 149 -12.58 11.16 12.29
C LYS A 149 -13.41 9.89 12.11
N MET A 150 -12.84 8.78 12.50
CA MET A 150 -13.55 7.51 12.46
C MET A 150 -14.02 7.14 13.86
N ILE A 151 -15.33 6.85 13.97
CA ILE A 151 -15.88 6.33 15.21
C ILE A 151 -15.64 4.83 15.18
N VAL A 152 -14.78 4.37 16.10
CA VAL A 152 -14.53 2.94 16.24
C VAL A 152 -15.59 2.38 17.16
N ARG A 153 -16.42 1.47 16.65
CA ARG A 153 -17.38 0.77 17.49
C ARG A 153 -16.63 -0.19 18.40
N GLN A 154 -16.87 -0.01 19.69
CA GLN A 154 -16.38 -0.98 20.65
C GLN A 154 -17.34 -2.17 20.67
N PRO A 155 -16.83 -3.40 20.75
CA PRO A 155 -17.68 -4.59 20.81
C PRO A 155 -18.48 -4.66 22.11
#